data_194a2045959d7e5a912fd6bd1399d061
#
_entry.id   194a2045959d7e5a912fd6bd1399d061
#
_cell.length_a   1.000
_cell.length_b   1.000
_cell.length_c   1.000
_cell.angle_alpha   90.00
_cell.angle_beta   90.00
_cell.angle_gamma   90.00
#
_symmetry.space_group_name_H-M   'P 1'
#
loop_
_entity.id
_entity.type
_entity.pdbx_description
1 polymer ?
#
loop_
_entity_poly.entity_id
_entity_poly.type
_entity_poly.pdbx_seq_one_letter_code
_entity_poly.pdbx_strand_id
1 'polypeptide(L)'
;MTTGSLLAADLVIAVLAAGGWLGGGAASAARRRPLALGLAAFALLATLARAVTITALARTGWWFAAEKVLIAAPLSLAAVAVAGPRLLRAAGDIRSVAVPLLFAGYAQSSALLVTLLHGYPASAGVGLLAVAGVLAATAVSWLALGARPSRTVSRAALGVAVAALVTGTGLVVAPAAAPGVPHDHEYWDARTVGEPTRRFTLTAATATVRAGGRDVAAWAFNAQVPGPELTATVGDIIEVTLRNRDIAKGVTLHWHGYDVPNSQDGVPGVTQAAVRPGQEFVYRFRADQVGTYWYHTHSVSDVGVRMGLYGVLVVRPTAVTGVDVTVPVHTLAGVALPEPRTEPVEAGVPVRLRLINTDSTTHRYALAGTPFRVAAIDGSDLHGPTPLVDTAVLIPAGGRYDLVFSAPATPVALFVDGRAVYSTGPVSAATTAWPVLDPLTYGGASAVPWSRFDREFTLVLDRGLDLRGLLPRYAHTVNGAADPDIPPQVVRLGDAVKFTIVNRSQIVHPWHLHGHHVLVLSRNDRRATGSPLWLDSFDVRPGDVWEVAFRADNPGMWANHCHNLAHAEAGMTLHLMYS
;
A
#
# COMPACT_ATOMS: atom_id res chain seq x y z
N MET A 1 -22.18 -5.47 -1.99
CA MET A 1 -21.04 -5.42 -1.05
C MET A 1 -19.76 -5.28 -1.87
N THR A 2 -18.82 -4.45 -1.46
CA THR A 2 -17.49 -4.37 -2.08
C THR A 2 -16.65 -5.60 -1.72
N THR A 3 -15.63 -5.92 -2.51
CA THR A 3 -14.70 -7.03 -2.20
C THR A 3 -14.02 -6.83 -0.84
N GLY A 4 -13.66 -5.58 -0.48
CA GLY A 4 -13.13 -5.25 0.85
C GLY A 4 -14.11 -5.55 1.98
N SER A 5 -15.41 -5.26 1.80
CA SER A 5 -16.44 -5.62 2.78
C SER A 5 -16.62 -7.14 2.91
N LEU A 6 -16.47 -7.88 1.80
CA LEU A 6 -16.51 -9.35 1.81
C LEU A 6 -15.31 -9.93 2.55
N LEU A 7 -14.10 -9.39 2.36
CA LEU A 7 -12.89 -9.79 3.09
C LEU A 7 -13.03 -9.57 4.59
N ALA A 8 -13.55 -8.41 4.99
CA ALA A 8 -13.80 -8.10 6.41
C ALA A 8 -14.87 -9.02 7.00
N ALA A 9 -15.96 -9.28 6.27
CA ALA A 9 -17.02 -10.19 6.71
C ALA A 9 -16.50 -11.63 6.86
N ASP A 10 -15.71 -12.15 5.89
CA ASP A 10 -15.10 -13.49 5.98
C ASP A 10 -14.23 -13.62 7.24
N LEU A 11 -13.43 -12.60 7.55
CA LEU A 11 -12.58 -12.59 8.73
C LEU A 11 -13.39 -12.65 10.02
N VAL A 12 -14.42 -11.82 10.15
CA VAL A 12 -15.31 -11.82 11.34
C VAL A 12 -16.00 -13.18 11.48
N ILE A 13 -16.56 -13.71 10.40
CA ILE A 13 -17.24 -15.01 10.42
C ILE A 13 -16.25 -16.13 10.79
N ALA A 14 -15.01 -16.08 10.31
CA ALA A 14 -13.98 -17.05 10.68
C ALA A 14 -13.65 -17.04 12.18
N VAL A 15 -13.56 -15.85 12.79
CA VAL A 15 -13.39 -15.69 14.25
C VAL A 15 -14.57 -16.26 15.01
N LEU A 16 -15.80 -15.96 14.57
CA LEU A 16 -17.02 -16.47 15.19
C LEU A 16 -17.13 -18.00 15.09
N ALA A 17 -16.78 -18.59 13.95
CA ALA A 17 -16.76 -20.02 13.76
C ALA A 17 -15.75 -20.70 14.70
N ALA A 18 -14.51 -20.20 14.74
CA ALA A 18 -13.46 -20.73 15.61
C ALA A 18 -13.85 -20.64 17.10
N GLY A 19 -14.31 -19.47 17.54
CA GLY A 19 -14.74 -19.22 18.91
C GLY A 19 -15.95 -20.09 19.33
N GLY A 20 -16.92 -20.25 18.44
CA GLY A 20 -18.11 -21.09 18.68
C GLY A 20 -17.76 -22.58 18.85
N TRP A 21 -16.89 -23.14 17.98
CA TRP A 21 -16.43 -24.54 18.10
C TRP A 21 -15.58 -24.75 19.35
N LEU A 22 -14.62 -23.84 19.65
CA LEU A 22 -13.79 -23.93 20.88
C LEU A 22 -14.65 -23.80 22.14
N GLY A 23 -15.54 -22.82 22.18
CA GLY A 23 -16.47 -22.62 23.28
C GLY A 23 -17.43 -23.81 23.49
N GLY A 24 -17.93 -24.38 22.40
CA GLY A 24 -18.75 -25.59 22.43
C GLY A 24 -17.98 -26.78 22.99
N GLY A 25 -16.71 -26.97 22.62
CA GLY A 25 -15.83 -27.99 23.17
C GLY A 25 -15.55 -27.80 24.66
N ALA A 26 -15.24 -26.58 25.08
CA ALA A 26 -15.02 -26.25 26.49
C ALA A 26 -16.29 -26.45 27.34
N ALA A 27 -17.46 -26.01 26.84
CA ALA A 27 -18.75 -26.23 27.52
C ALA A 27 -19.10 -27.72 27.64
N SER A 28 -18.78 -28.51 26.57
CA SER A 28 -18.95 -29.96 26.59
C SER A 28 -18.05 -30.64 27.62
N ALA A 29 -16.77 -30.25 27.70
CA ALA A 29 -15.84 -30.73 28.73
C ALA A 29 -16.31 -30.40 30.14
N ALA A 30 -16.92 -29.23 30.34
CA ALA A 30 -17.50 -28.77 31.59
C ALA A 30 -18.93 -29.35 31.85
N ARG A 31 -19.40 -30.27 31.00
CA ARG A 31 -20.75 -30.92 31.09
C ARG A 31 -21.93 -29.94 31.01
N ARG A 32 -21.75 -28.74 30.41
CA ARG A 32 -22.80 -27.73 30.21
C ARG A 32 -23.54 -27.97 28.91
N ARG A 33 -24.40 -29.01 28.86
CA ARG A 33 -25.05 -29.51 27.65
C ARG A 33 -25.77 -28.43 26.83
N PRO A 34 -26.68 -27.59 27.37
CA PRO A 34 -27.39 -26.59 26.56
C PRO A 34 -26.44 -25.60 25.91
N LEU A 35 -25.41 -25.13 26.64
CA LEU A 35 -24.41 -24.20 26.15
C LEU A 35 -23.54 -24.83 25.06
N ALA A 36 -23.11 -26.09 25.25
CA ALA A 36 -22.32 -26.82 24.28
C ALA A 36 -23.06 -26.99 22.96
N LEU A 37 -24.33 -27.38 23.00
CA LEU A 37 -25.17 -27.55 21.82
C LEU A 37 -25.46 -26.20 21.12
N GLY A 38 -25.79 -25.16 21.89
CA GLY A 38 -26.04 -23.83 21.37
C GLY A 38 -24.82 -23.25 20.64
N LEU A 39 -23.62 -23.34 21.26
CA LEU A 39 -22.38 -22.88 20.66
C LEU A 39 -21.96 -23.71 19.44
N ALA A 40 -22.17 -25.02 19.45
CA ALA A 40 -21.88 -25.87 18.29
C ALA A 40 -22.84 -25.60 17.12
N ALA A 41 -24.12 -25.36 17.38
CA ALA A 41 -25.08 -24.96 16.34
C ALA A 41 -24.73 -23.60 15.75
N PHE A 42 -24.38 -22.61 16.58
CA PHE A 42 -23.90 -21.31 16.15
C PHE A 42 -22.63 -21.43 15.30
N ALA A 43 -21.65 -22.23 15.74
CA ALA A 43 -20.41 -22.45 15.02
C ALA A 43 -20.62 -23.12 13.65
N LEU A 44 -21.56 -24.06 13.56
CA LEU A 44 -21.95 -24.68 12.30
C LEU A 44 -22.56 -23.65 11.34
N LEU A 45 -23.47 -22.81 11.81
CA LEU A 45 -24.05 -21.73 11.00
C LEU A 45 -22.97 -20.74 10.53
N ALA A 46 -22.04 -20.35 11.39
CA ALA A 46 -20.91 -19.50 11.03
C ALA A 46 -19.99 -20.17 9.99
N THR A 47 -19.74 -21.48 10.13
CA THR A 47 -18.96 -22.25 9.15
C THR A 47 -19.63 -22.29 7.78
N LEU A 48 -20.96 -22.46 7.74
CA LEU A 48 -21.75 -22.42 6.50
C LEU A 48 -21.76 -21.00 5.88
N ALA A 49 -21.93 -19.96 6.70
CA ALA A 49 -21.85 -18.58 6.25
C ALA A 49 -20.47 -18.26 5.66
N ARG A 50 -19.40 -18.79 6.26
CA ARG A 50 -18.04 -18.65 5.71
C ARG A 50 -17.88 -19.32 4.33
N ALA A 51 -18.51 -20.46 4.10
CA ALA A 51 -18.48 -21.07 2.78
C ALA A 51 -19.12 -20.18 1.71
N VAL A 52 -20.17 -19.41 2.07
CA VAL A 52 -20.78 -18.42 1.18
C VAL A 52 -19.82 -17.26 0.88
N THR A 53 -19.16 -16.70 1.89
CA THR A 53 -18.20 -15.61 1.68
C THR A 53 -16.99 -16.05 0.87
N ILE A 54 -16.43 -17.23 1.12
CA ILE A 54 -15.34 -17.81 0.32
C ILE A 54 -15.76 -17.97 -1.15
N THR A 55 -16.97 -18.47 -1.41
CA THR A 55 -17.50 -18.62 -2.78
C THR A 55 -17.66 -17.25 -3.46
N ALA A 56 -18.15 -16.25 -2.73
CA ALA A 56 -18.26 -14.89 -3.26
C ALA A 56 -16.88 -14.29 -3.58
N LEU A 57 -15.89 -14.44 -2.68
CA LEU A 57 -14.52 -13.99 -2.90
C LEU A 57 -13.84 -14.69 -4.08
N ALA A 58 -14.06 -15.99 -4.25
CA ALA A 58 -13.53 -16.74 -5.40
C ALA A 58 -14.04 -16.22 -6.75
N ARG A 59 -15.25 -15.65 -6.77
CA ARG A 59 -15.82 -15.02 -7.97
C ARG A 59 -15.22 -13.64 -8.27
N THR A 60 -14.66 -12.95 -7.28
CA THR A 60 -14.01 -11.65 -7.47
C THR A 60 -12.53 -11.78 -7.83
N GLY A 61 -11.93 -12.96 -7.65
CA GLY A 61 -10.56 -13.26 -8.05
C GLY A 61 -9.94 -14.35 -7.20
N TRP A 62 -9.16 -15.23 -7.84
CA TRP A 62 -8.51 -16.37 -7.17
C TRP A 62 -7.55 -15.91 -6.05
N TRP A 63 -6.90 -14.76 -6.22
CA TRP A 63 -6.03 -14.16 -5.20
C TRP A 63 -6.74 -13.86 -3.87
N PHE A 64 -8.07 -13.63 -3.86
CA PHE A 64 -8.83 -13.42 -2.63
C PHE A 64 -9.25 -14.71 -1.92
N ALA A 65 -9.19 -15.86 -2.61
CA ALA A 65 -9.77 -17.10 -2.13
C ALA A 65 -8.79 -18.29 -2.09
N ALA A 66 -7.59 -18.18 -2.64
CA ALA A 66 -6.68 -19.32 -2.84
C ALA A 66 -6.45 -20.14 -1.56
N GLU A 67 -5.96 -19.54 -0.48
CA GLU A 67 -5.70 -20.23 0.78
C GLU A 67 -7.00 -20.64 1.50
N LYS A 68 -8.08 -19.88 1.27
CA LYS A 68 -9.39 -20.21 1.85
C LYS A 68 -9.96 -21.48 1.22
N VAL A 69 -9.82 -21.64 -0.10
CA VAL A 69 -10.30 -22.82 -0.83
C VAL A 69 -9.36 -24.01 -0.62
N LEU A 70 -8.04 -23.81 -0.71
CA LEU A 70 -7.06 -24.91 -0.69
C LEU A 70 -6.73 -25.39 0.72
N ILE A 71 -6.84 -24.55 1.76
CA ILE A 71 -6.45 -24.89 3.12
C ILE A 71 -7.65 -24.75 4.09
N ALA A 72 -8.31 -23.59 4.13
CA ALA A 72 -9.34 -23.33 5.10
C ALA A 72 -10.60 -24.19 4.87
N ALA A 73 -11.06 -24.36 3.63
CA ALA A 73 -12.24 -25.17 3.33
C ALA A 73 -12.04 -26.67 3.64
N PRO A 74 -10.94 -27.33 3.28
CA PRO A 74 -10.66 -28.70 3.73
C PRO A 74 -10.64 -28.86 5.26
N LEU A 75 -10.01 -27.95 6.00
CA LEU A 75 -10.01 -27.96 7.45
C LEU A 75 -11.42 -27.78 8.03
N SER A 76 -12.22 -26.91 7.44
CA SER A 76 -13.62 -26.68 7.83
C SER A 76 -14.49 -27.91 7.55
N LEU A 77 -14.31 -28.57 6.41
CA LEU A 77 -14.99 -29.82 6.08
C LEU A 77 -14.62 -30.94 7.06
N ALA A 78 -13.33 -31.09 7.37
CA ALA A 78 -12.85 -32.05 8.37
C ALA A 78 -13.45 -31.77 9.76
N ALA A 79 -13.56 -30.49 10.15
CA ALA A 79 -14.19 -30.06 11.39
C ALA A 79 -15.64 -30.54 11.48
N VAL A 80 -16.44 -30.26 10.45
CA VAL A 80 -17.86 -30.64 10.40
C VAL A 80 -18.03 -32.16 10.32
N ALA A 81 -17.22 -32.85 9.50
CA ALA A 81 -17.27 -34.31 9.35
C ALA A 81 -16.92 -35.07 10.66
N VAL A 82 -16.04 -34.52 11.48
CA VAL A 82 -15.67 -35.13 12.76
C VAL A 82 -16.65 -34.77 13.87
N ALA A 83 -17.06 -33.52 13.99
CA ALA A 83 -17.93 -33.04 15.08
C ALA A 83 -19.43 -33.36 14.85
N GLY A 84 -19.93 -33.18 13.62
CA GLY A 84 -21.35 -33.30 13.32
C GLY A 84 -21.98 -34.64 13.65
N PRO A 85 -21.48 -35.80 13.13
CA PRO A 85 -22.05 -37.11 13.44
C PRO A 85 -22.01 -37.47 14.95
N ARG A 86 -21.00 -36.98 15.67
CA ARG A 86 -20.85 -37.22 17.10
C ARG A 86 -21.80 -36.39 17.92
N LEU A 87 -22.10 -35.15 17.52
CA LEU A 87 -23.16 -34.33 18.13
C LEU A 87 -24.53 -34.96 17.97
N LEU A 88 -24.87 -35.49 16.80
CA LEU A 88 -26.15 -36.17 16.56
C LEU A 88 -26.31 -37.44 17.38
N ARG A 89 -25.22 -38.14 17.72
CA ARG A 89 -25.21 -39.37 18.51
C ARG A 89 -25.07 -39.13 20.02
N ALA A 90 -24.82 -37.89 20.45
CA ALA A 90 -24.57 -37.56 21.88
C ALA A 90 -25.87 -37.54 22.73
N ALA A 91 -26.69 -38.60 22.67
CA ALA A 91 -27.92 -38.68 23.44
C ALA A 91 -27.69 -38.83 24.94
N GLY A 92 -26.53 -39.33 25.37
CA GLY A 92 -26.19 -39.61 26.78
C GLY A 92 -25.18 -38.65 27.41
N ASP A 93 -23.90 -38.89 27.20
CA ASP A 93 -22.79 -38.10 27.81
C ASP A 93 -22.22 -37.06 26.85
N ILE A 94 -22.55 -35.77 27.11
CA ILE A 94 -22.08 -34.64 26.33
C ILE A 94 -20.54 -34.51 26.39
N ARG A 95 -19.88 -34.99 27.43
CA ARG A 95 -18.41 -34.93 27.55
C ARG A 95 -17.70 -35.75 26.48
N SER A 96 -18.33 -36.80 25.95
CA SER A 96 -17.78 -37.65 24.90
C SER A 96 -17.52 -36.89 23.58
N VAL A 97 -18.20 -35.76 23.34
CA VAL A 97 -18.04 -34.94 22.14
C VAL A 97 -17.10 -33.72 22.34
N ALA A 98 -16.52 -33.56 23.56
CA ALA A 98 -15.65 -32.41 23.85
C ALA A 98 -14.44 -32.35 22.91
N VAL A 99 -13.71 -33.47 22.72
CA VAL A 99 -12.53 -33.51 21.82
C VAL A 99 -12.91 -33.33 20.36
N PRO A 100 -13.96 -33.95 19.79
CA PRO A 100 -14.45 -33.65 18.47
C PRO A 100 -14.78 -32.17 18.23
N LEU A 101 -15.40 -31.49 19.20
CA LEU A 101 -15.70 -30.04 19.08
C LEU A 101 -14.44 -29.19 19.19
N LEU A 102 -13.50 -29.53 20.06
CA LEU A 102 -12.20 -28.86 20.15
C LEU A 102 -11.38 -29.06 18.88
N PHE A 103 -11.37 -30.26 18.29
CA PHE A 103 -10.77 -30.50 16.98
C PHE A 103 -11.31 -29.56 15.92
N ALA A 104 -12.67 -29.41 15.87
CA ALA A 104 -13.30 -28.48 14.94
C ALA A 104 -12.86 -27.03 15.19
N GLY A 105 -12.76 -26.64 16.46
CA GLY A 105 -12.25 -25.32 16.86
C GLY A 105 -10.80 -25.10 16.45
N TYR A 106 -9.93 -26.08 16.64
CA TYR A 106 -8.53 -26.00 16.22
C TYR A 106 -8.39 -25.92 14.68
N ALA A 107 -9.19 -26.69 13.95
CA ALA A 107 -9.21 -26.63 12.50
C ALA A 107 -9.64 -25.24 11.98
N GLN A 108 -10.69 -24.64 12.57
CA GLN A 108 -11.12 -23.29 12.20
C GLN A 108 -10.11 -22.21 12.63
N SER A 109 -9.49 -22.36 13.80
CA SER A 109 -8.43 -21.46 14.26
C SER A 109 -7.19 -21.53 13.37
N SER A 110 -6.76 -22.73 12.97
CA SER A 110 -5.66 -22.90 12.02
C SER A 110 -5.98 -22.28 10.65
N ALA A 111 -7.19 -22.47 10.15
CA ALA A 111 -7.65 -21.83 8.91
C ALA A 111 -7.63 -20.28 8.99
N LEU A 112 -8.04 -19.73 10.13
CA LEU A 112 -7.97 -18.29 10.40
C LEU A 112 -6.52 -17.80 10.46
N LEU A 113 -5.64 -18.52 11.19
CA LEU A 113 -4.23 -18.17 11.31
C LEU A 113 -3.49 -18.21 9.97
N VAL A 114 -3.79 -19.18 9.11
CA VAL A 114 -3.24 -19.23 7.75
C VAL A 114 -3.63 -17.97 6.97
N THR A 115 -4.89 -17.55 7.03
CA THR A 115 -5.33 -16.31 6.36
C THR A 115 -4.63 -15.06 6.92
N LEU A 116 -4.41 -14.98 8.23
CA LEU A 116 -3.82 -13.79 8.87
C LEU A 116 -2.30 -13.72 8.76
N LEU A 117 -1.62 -14.88 8.80
CA LEU A 117 -0.17 -14.94 8.98
C LEU A 117 0.59 -15.34 7.71
N HIS A 118 -0.11 -15.86 6.70
CA HIS A 118 0.50 -16.28 5.45
C HIS A 118 -0.21 -15.69 4.22
N GLY A 119 -1.55 -15.85 4.16
CA GLY A 119 -2.36 -15.30 3.07
C GLY A 119 -2.06 -15.93 1.70
N TYR A 120 -1.75 -15.09 0.72
CA TYR A 120 -1.45 -15.47 -0.66
C TYR A 120 0.07 -15.43 -0.91
N PRO A 121 0.63 -16.35 -1.73
CA PRO A 121 0.00 -17.51 -2.36
C PRO A 121 -0.26 -18.66 -1.39
N ALA A 122 -1.28 -19.49 -1.68
CA ALA A 122 -1.51 -20.69 -0.88
C ALA A 122 -0.31 -21.65 -0.97
N SER A 123 0.24 -22.03 0.17
CA SER A 123 1.41 -22.89 0.27
C SER A 123 1.04 -24.28 0.81
N ALA A 124 1.47 -25.33 0.12
CA ALA A 124 1.28 -26.70 0.60
C ALA A 124 2.02 -26.93 1.94
N GLY A 125 3.21 -26.35 2.11
CA GLY A 125 3.98 -26.42 3.36
C GLY A 125 3.20 -25.85 4.54
N VAL A 126 2.62 -24.66 4.37
CA VAL A 126 1.78 -24.01 5.41
C VAL A 126 0.51 -24.83 5.68
N GLY A 127 -0.11 -25.40 4.66
CA GLY A 127 -1.26 -26.30 4.82
C GLY A 127 -0.91 -27.54 5.68
N LEU A 128 0.25 -28.16 5.43
CA LEU A 128 0.73 -29.27 6.23
C LEU A 128 1.04 -28.89 7.68
N LEU A 129 1.66 -27.73 7.90
CA LEU A 129 1.91 -27.20 9.25
C LEU A 129 0.59 -26.93 10.01
N ALA A 130 -0.43 -26.40 9.33
CA ALA A 130 -1.76 -26.21 9.89
C ALA A 130 -2.38 -27.55 10.33
N VAL A 131 -2.30 -28.59 9.51
CA VAL A 131 -2.77 -29.95 9.86
C VAL A 131 -2.00 -30.51 11.06
N ALA A 132 -0.67 -30.39 11.07
CA ALA A 132 0.17 -30.85 12.18
C ALA A 132 -0.23 -30.15 13.50
N GLY A 133 -0.43 -28.84 13.48
CA GLY A 133 -0.88 -28.05 14.63
C GLY A 133 -2.25 -28.49 15.15
N VAL A 134 -3.22 -28.72 14.27
CA VAL A 134 -4.57 -29.22 14.63
C VAL A 134 -4.48 -30.59 15.31
N LEU A 135 -3.68 -31.50 14.75
CA LEU A 135 -3.50 -32.84 15.33
C LEU A 135 -2.80 -32.81 16.68
N ALA A 136 -1.75 -31.98 16.81
CA ALA A 136 -1.04 -31.79 18.09
C ALA A 136 -1.95 -31.22 19.18
N ALA A 137 -2.71 -30.14 18.90
CA ALA A 137 -3.64 -29.55 19.84
C ALA A 137 -4.75 -30.53 20.25
N THR A 138 -5.23 -31.34 19.30
CA THR A 138 -6.22 -32.39 19.56
C THR A 138 -5.66 -33.48 20.49
N ALA A 139 -4.42 -33.90 20.24
CA ALA A 139 -3.75 -34.90 21.09
C ALA A 139 -3.58 -34.40 22.55
N VAL A 140 -3.14 -33.15 22.71
CA VAL A 140 -3.04 -32.51 24.03
C VAL A 140 -4.41 -32.49 24.73
N SER A 141 -5.49 -32.14 23.98
CA SER A 141 -6.85 -32.13 24.53
C SER A 141 -7.32 -33.52 24.97
N TRP A 142 -7.00 -34.56 24.21
CA TRP A 142 -7.27 -35.95 24.60
C TRP A 142 -6.60 -36.32 25.93
N LEU A 143 -5.31 -35.98 26.06
CA LEU A 143 -4.57 -36.25 27.31
C LEU A 143 -5.15 -35.48 28.50
N ALA A 144 -5.41 -34.18 28.30
CA ALA A 144 -5.93 -33.30 29.37
C ALA A 144 -7.33 -33.73 29.87
N LEU A 145 -8.18 -34.25 28.99
CA LEU A 145 -9.53 -34.69 29.35
C LEU A 145 -9.61 -36.14 29.83
N GLY A 146 -8.46 -36.84 29.90
CA GLY A 146 -8.38 -38.24 30.33
C GLY A 146 -9.00 -39.24 29.34
N ALA A 147 -9.33 -38.79 28.13
CA ALA A 147 -9.81 -39.64 27.04
C ALA A 147 -8.61 -40.29 26.37
N ARG A 148 -8.50 -41.62 26.42
CA ARG A 148 -7.39 -42.34 25.74
C ARG A 148 -7.89 -42.91 24.42
N PRO A 149 -7.40 -42.39 23.27
CA PRO A 149 -7.67 -43.01 21.98
C PRO A 149 -7.02 -44.41 21.90
N SER A 150 -7.52 -45.27 21.02
CA SER A 150 -6.88 -46.55 20.80
C SER A 150 -5.41 -46.38 20.38
N ARG A 151 -4.55 -47.34 20.72
CA ARG A 151 -3.11 -47.30 20.35
C ARG A 151 -2.89 -47.12 18.83
N THR A 152 -3.76 -47.69 18.03
CA THR A 152 -3.71 -47.56 16.56
C THR A 152 -4.02 -46.14 16.11
N VAL A 153 -5.09 -45.50 16.64
CA VAL A 153 -5.44 -44.12 16.30
C VAL A 153 -4.39 -43.14 16.77
N SER A 154 -3.82 -43.36 17.98
CA SER A 154 -2.73 -42.50 18.49
C SER A 154 -1.48 -42.57 17.63
N ARG A 155 -1.07 -43.78 17.20
CA ARG A 155 0.11 -43.98 16.36
C ARG A 155 -0.08 -43.40 14.96
N ALA A 156 -1.24 -43.60 14.36
CA ALA A 156 -1.58 -43.03 13.05
C ALA A 156 -1.60 -41.48 13.09
N ALA A 157 -2.28 -40.90 14.09
CA ALA A 157 -2.33 -39.44 14.25
C ALA A 157 -0.94 -38.83 14.49
N LEU A 158 -0.10 -39.48 15.33
CA LEU A 158 1.27 -39.04 15.56
C LEU A 158 2.13 -39.16 14.29
N GLY A 159 2.01 -40.25 13.55
CA GLY A 159 2.73 -40.44 12.27
C GLY A 159 2.38 -39.36 11.26
N VAL A 160 1.07 -39.05 11.08
CA VAL A 160 0.60 -37.99 10.19
C VAL A 160 1.08 -36.62 10.67
N ALA A 161 1.00 -36.32 11.98
CA ALA A 161 1.45 -35.06 12.54
C ALA A 161 2.95 -34.84 12.35
N VAL A 162 3.79 -35.86 12.59
CA VAL A 162 5.24 -35.79 12.40
C VAL A 162 5.58 -35.66 10.91
N ALA A 163 4.95 -36.44 10.03
CA ALA A 163 5.16 -36.35 8.59
C ALA A 163 4.78 -34.97 8.07
N ALA A 164 3.60 -34.44 8.48
CA ALA A 164 3.14 -33.10 8.09
C ALA A 164 4.07 -32.00 8.62
N LEU A 165 4.56 -32.13 9.86
CA LEU A 165 5.51 -31.18 10.45
C LEU A 165 6.84 -31.17 9.67
N VAL A 166 7.45 -32.33 9.47
CA VAL A 166 8.75 -32.45 8.79
C VAL A 166 8.66 -31.98 7.34
N THR A 167 7.66 -32.48 6.59
CA THR A 167 7.47 -32.11 5.18
C THR A 167 7.07 -30.63 5.06
N GLY A 168 6.15 -30.16 5.91
CA GLY A 168 5.69 -28.77 5.91
C GLY A 168 6.82 -27.78 6.21
N THR A 169 7.64 -28.08 7.23
CA THR A 169 8.80 -27.26 7.57
C THR A 169 9.83 -27.26 6.41
N GLY A 170 10.10 -28.41 5.81
CA GLY A 170 11.00 -28.51 4.67
C GLY A 170 10.53 -27.67 3.47
N LEU A 171 9.24 -27.67 3.17
CA LEU A 171 8.66 -26.87 2.07
C LEU A 171 8.62 -25.37 2.35
N VAL A 172 8.52 -24.95 3.62
CA VAL A 172 8.49 -23.51 4.00
C VAL A 172 9.90 -22.94 4.07
N VAL A 173 10.88 -23.75 4.52
CA VAL A 173 12.28 -23.31 4.71
C VAL A 173 13.11 -23.47 3.43
N ALA A 174 12.63 -24.24 2.43
CA ALA A 174 13.33 -24.37 1.15
C ALA A 174 13.54 -22.98 0.52
N PRO A 175 14.79 -22.56 0.26
CA PRO A 175 15.04 -21.25 -0.34
C PRO A 175 14.38 -21.21 -1.71
N ALA A 176 13.54 -20.18 -1.94
CA ALA A 176 13.18 -19.82 -3.29
C ALA A 176 14.48 -19.48 -4.02
N ALA A 177 14.77 -20.15 -5.14
CA ALA A 177 15.89 -19.78 -5.98
C ALA A 177 15.63 -18.37 -6.52
N ALA A 178 16.18 -17.35 -5.85
CA ALA A 178 16.22 -16.02 -6.41
C ALA A 178 17.09 -16.09 -7.68
N PRO A 179 16.61 -15.66 -8.84
CA PRO A 179 17.48 -15.49 -9.98
C PRO A 179 18.56 -14.50 -9.58
N GLY A 180 19.82 -14.95 -9.58
CA GLY A 180 20.97 -14.08 -9.36
C GLY A 180 20.96 -13.01 -10.45
N VAL A 181 20.74 -11.78 -10.05
CA VAL A 181 20.69 -10.65 -10.96
C VAL A 181 22.09 -10.07 -11.03
N PRO A 182 22.68 -9.92 -12.23
CA PRO A 182 23.95 -9.24 -12.38
C PRO A 182 23.82 -7.78 -11.98
N HIS A 183 24.61 -7.35 -11.01
CA HIS A 183 24.70 -5.95 -10.57
C HIS A 183 25.73 -5.18 -11.46
N ASP A 184 25.62 -5.24 -12.76
CA ASP A 184 26.45 -4.40 -13.64
C ASP A 184 25.80 -3.01 -13.77
N HIS A 185 26.11 -2.16 -12.81
CA HIS A 185 25.63 -0.76 -12.75
C HIS A 185 26.22 0.19 -13.81
N GLU A 186 27.23 -0.25 -14.59
CA GLU A 186 27.92 0.62 -15.56
C GLU A 186 27.09 1.01 -16.81
N TYR A 187 25.97 0.34 -17.07
CA TYR A 187 25.19 0.54 -18.30
C TYR A 187 24.16 1.67 -18.25
N TRP A 188 23.82 2.20 -17.08
CA TRP A 188 22.65 3.06 -16.92
C TRP A 188 22.93 4.57 -16.92
N ASP A 189 24.20 4.97 -17.05
CA ASP A 189 24.66 6.37 -16.87
C ASP A 189 24.82 7.19 -18.16
N ALA A 190 24.36 6.72 -19.30
CA ALA A 190 24.75 7.22 -20.63
C ALA A 190 24.13 8.54 -21.08
N ARG A 191 23.41 9.29 -20.24
CA ARG A 191 22.94 10.64 -20.61
C ARG A 191 23.88 11.68 -20.03
N THR A 192 24.85 12.15 -20.84
CA THR A 192 25.62 13.36 -20.54
C THR A 192 24.66 14.54 -20.45
N VAL A 193 24.35 14.96 -19.24
CA VAL A 193 23.60 16.18 -18.99
C VAL A 193 24.58 17.34 -19.12
N GLY A 194 24.25 18.37 -19.94
CA GLY A 194 25.10 19.53 -20.19
C GLY A 194 25.39 20.37 -18.94
N GLU A 195 25.93 21.58 -19.13
CA GLU A 195 26.22 22.51 -18.04
C GLU A 195 24.92 22.95 -17.32
N PRO A 196 24.90 22.98 -15.98
CA PRO A 196 23.70 23.34 -15.22
C PRO A 196 23.32 24.81 -15.41
N THR A 197 22.03 25.03 -15.75
CA THR A 197 21.42 26.36 -15.86
C THR A 197 20.79 26.81 -14.55
N ARG A 198 20.45 25.85 -13.67
CA ARG A 198 19.90 26.07 -12.32
C ARG A 198 20.70 25.30 -11.30
N ARG A 199 21.18 25.97 -10.27
CA ARG A 199 21.93 25.36 -9.17
C ARG A 199 21.24 25.62 -7.84
N PHE A 200 21.09 24.55 -7.05
CA PHE A 200 20.51 24.61 -5.72
C PHE A 200 21.42 23.90 -4.72
N THR A 201 21.36 24.31 -3.46
CA THR A 201 22.01 23.60 -2.35
C THR A 201 20.99 23.31 -1.27
N LEU A 202 20.87 22.04 -0.93
CA LEU A 202 20.00 21.56 0.16
C LEU A 202 20.86 20.99 1.28
N THR A 203 20.84 21.63 2.42
CA THR A 203 21.55 21.19 3.63
C THR A 203 20.55 20.49 4.55
N ALA A 204 20.66 19.18 4.68
CA ALA A 204 19.88 18.38 5.62
C ALA A 204 20.50 18.48 7.02
N ALA A 205 19.67 18.81 8.00
CA ALA A 205 20.13 18.95 9.37
C ALA A 205 19.01 18.75 10.39
N THR A 206 19.38 18.41 11.62
CA THR A 206 18.47 18.57 12.77
C THR A 206 18.17 20.06 12.98
N ALA A 207 16.93 20.40 13.23
CA ALA A 207 16.46 21.77 13.39
C ALA A 207 15.31 21.85 14.40
N THR A 208 15.07 23.05 14.91
CA THR A 208 13.81 23.40 15.57
C THR A 208 13.06 24.34 14.66
N VAL A 209 11.83 23.97 14.28
CA VAL A 209 10.97 24.77 13.40
C VAL A 209 9.70 25.18 14.13
N ARG A 210 9.13 26.32 13.75
CA ARG A 210 7.87 26.80 14.29
C ARG A 210 6.71 26.17 13.53
N ALA A 211 5.82 25.44 14.22
CA ALA A 211 4.64 24.84 13.64
C ALA A 211 3.49 24.82 14.65
N GLY A 212 2.30 25.25 14.25
CA GLY A 212 1.11 25.31 15.12
C GLY A 212 1.34 26.19 16.35
N GLY A 213 2.07 27.27 16.21
CA GLY A 213 2.39 28.19 17.30
C GLY A 213 3.40 27.67 18.32
N ARG A 214 4.03 26.52 18.12
CA ARG A 214 5.02 25.90 19.03
C ARG A 214 6.32 25.54 18.30
N ASP A 215 7.39 25.39 19.06
CA ASP A 215 8.66 24.89 18.55
C ASP A 215 8.62 23.37 18.47
N VAL A 216 8.98 22.82 17.32
CA VAL A 216 8.96 21.39 17.00
C VAL A 216 10.33 20.95 16.53
N ALA A 217 10.84 19.86 17.12
CA ALA A 217 12.06 19.21 16.62
C ALA A 217 11.78 18.58 15.25
N ALA A 218 12.64 18.87 14.29
CA ALA A 218 12.52 18.43 12.91
C ALA A 218 13.87 18.01 12.34
N TRP A 219 13.83 17.25 11.24
CA TRP A 219 14.91 17.17 10.27
C TRP A 219 14.50 18.03 9.08
N ALA A 220 15.34 18.96 8.68
CA ALA A 220 14.93 19.99 7.75
C ALA A 220 15.97 20.21 6.65
N PHE A 221 15.51 20.50 5.43
CA PHE A 221 16.36 21.07 4.40
C PHE A 221 16.44 22.59 4.59
N ASN A 222 17.67 23.14 4.70
CA ASN A 222 17.92 24.55 4.88
C ASN A 222 17.16 25.17 6.08
N ALA A 223 17.04 24.39 7.18
CA ALA A 223 16.40 24.77 8.44
C ALA A 223 14.92 25.17 8.34
N GLN A 224 14.20 24.72 7.34
CA GLN A 224 12.76 24.96 7.16
C GLN A 224 11.99 23.69 6.77
N VAL A 225 10.71 23.63 7.11
CA VAL A 225 9.74 22.59 6.70
C VAL A 225 8.49 23.25 6.16
N PRO A 226 8.06 22.95 4.91
CA PRO A 226 8.78 22.19 3.91
C PRO A 226 10.15 22.79 3.57
N GLY A 227 11.07 21.99 3.03
CA GLY A 227 12.31 22.47 2.45
C GLY A 227 12.06 23.47 1.32
N PRO A 228 13.11 24.15 0.79
CA PRO A 228 12.96 25.15 -0.27
C PRO A 228 12.20 24.62 -1.47
N GLU A 229 11.30 25.43 -2.05
CA GLU A 229 10.73 25.14 -3.37
C GLU A 229 11.82 25.28 -4.44
N LEU A 230 12.04 24.22 -5.21
CA LEU A 230 12.91 24.22 -6.37
C LEU A 230 12.07 24.49 -7.60
N THR A 231 12.40 25.56 -8.32
CA THR A 231 11.69 25.95 -9.55
C THR A 231 12.62 25.95 -10.74
N ALA A 232 12.20 25.29 -11.82
CA ALA A 232 12.89 25.29 -13.10
C ALA A 232 11.92 25.57 -14.23
N THR A 233 12.46 25.96 -15.38
CA THR A 233 11.71 26.06 -16.64
C THR A 233 12.05 24.85 -17.51
N VAL A 234 11.10 24.37 -18.30
CA VAL A 234 11.33 23.25 -19.23
C VAL A 234 12.55 23.56 -20.11
N GLY A 235 13.46 22.57 -20.18
CA GLY A 235 14.76 22.69 -20.86
C GLY A 235 15.92 23.08 -19.95
N ASP A 236 15.68 23.56 -18.72
CA ASP A 236 16.75 23.81 -17.76
C ASP A 236 17.50 22.52 -17.40
N ILE A 237 18.78 22.67 -17.09
CA ILE A 237 19.59 21.63 -16.48
C ILE A 237 19.72 21.95 -14.99
N ILE A 238 19.09 21.11 -14.17
CA ILE A 238 19.05 21.26 -12.72
C ILE A 238 20.28 20.56 -12.13
N GLU A 239 20.97 21.26 -11.24
CA GLU A 239 21.99 20.69 -10.37
C GLU A 239 21.62 20.97 -8.91
N VAL A 240 21.56 19.92 -8.09
CA VAL A 240 21.26 20.02 -6.67
C VAL A 240 22.37 19.37 -5.85
N THR A 241 23.08 20.18 -5.06
CA THR A 241 24.05 19.69 -4.09
C THR A 241 23.33 19.41 -2.78
N LEU A 242 23.21 18.13 -2.42
CA LEU A 242 22.75 17.70 -1.12
C LEU A 242 23.93 17.63 -0.15
N ARG A 243 23.83 18.32 0.99
CA ARG A 243 24.78 18.24 2.10
C ARG A 243 24.12 17.69 3.33
N ASN A 244 24.71 16.70 3.95
CA ASN A 244 24.25 16.23 5.25
C ASN A 244 25.12 16.85 6.35
N ARG A 245 24.56 17.73 7.17
CA ARG A 245 25.28 18.34 8.28
C ARG A 245 25.43 17.38 9.47
N ASP A 246 24.32 16.79 9.94
CA ASP A 246 24.31 16.06 11.21
C ASP A 246 23.29 14.92 11.32
N ILE A 247 22.58 14.56 10.25
CA ILE A 247 21.61 13.43 10.25
C ILE A 247 22.38 12.11 10.24
N ALA A 248 22.57 11.51 11.41
CA ALA A 248 23.41 10.32 11.60
C ALA A 248 22.93 9.09 10.79
N LYS A 249 21.62 8.98 10.52
CA LYS A 249 21.05 7.89 9.69
C LYS A 249 21.45 7.98 8.23
N GLY A 250 21.94 9.14 7.78
CA GLY A 250 22.18 9.45 6.38
C GLY A 250 20.95 10.00 5.69
N VAL A 251 21.15 10.64 4.56
CA VAL A 251 20.09 11.26 3.74
C VAL A 251 20.35 11.01 2.26
N THR A 252 19.30 11.05 1.44
CA THR A 252 19.36 11.09 -0.02
C THR A 252 18.28 12.05 -0.52
N LEU A 253 18.20 12.29 -1.83
CA LEU A 253 17.06 12.95 -2.45
C LEU A 253 16.49 12.05 -3.54
N HIS A 254 15.25 11.66 -3.36
CA HIS A 254 14.42 11.08 -4.38
C HIS A 254 13.53 12.18 -4.99
N TRP A 255 13.39 12.17 -6.31
CA TRP A 255 12.61 13.12 -7.11
C TRP A 255 11.25 12.53 -7.42
N HIS A 256 10.37 12.55 -6.44
CA HIS A 256 9.08 11.85 -6.50
C HIS A 256 8.22 12.31 -7.68
N GLY A 257 7.92 11.34 -8.54
CA GLY A 257 7.09 11.51 -9.73
C GLY A 257 7.82 12.14 -10.92
N TYR A 258 9.11 12.43 -10.82
CA TYR A 258 9.93 12.93 -11.92
C TYR A 258 10.79 11.81 -12.52
N ASP A 259 10.73 11.61 -13.84
CA ASP A 259 11.48 10.55 -14.53
C ASP A 259 12.94 10.96 -14.75
N VAL A 260 13.73 10.97 -13.67
CA VAL A 260 15.18 11.22 -13.74
C VAL A 260 15.91 10.04 -14.39
N PRO A 261 17.17 10.21 -14.89
CA PRO A 261 18.05 9.08 -15.13
C PRO A 261 18.26 8.25 -13.85
N ASN A 262 18.35 6.93 -13.96
CA ASN A 262 18.37 6.02 -12.81
C ASN A 262 19.43 6.38 -11.74
N SER A 263 20.65 6.78 -12.17
CA SER A 263 21.72 7.22 -11.26
C SER A 263 21.37 8.46 -10.40
N GLN A 264 20.29 9.16 -10.74
CA GLN A 264 19.83 10.36 -10.02
C GLN A 264 18.61 10.10 -9.11
N ASP A 265 18.13 8.87 -9.01
CA ASP A 265 16.89 8.49 -8.29
C ASP A 265 16.99 8.60 -6.76
N GLY A 266 18.20 8.53 -6.21
CA GLY A 266 18.45 8.76 -4.79
C GLY A 266 17.99 7.63 -3.85
N VAL A 267 17.90 6.39 -4.32
CA VAL A 267 17.51 5.23 -3.50
C VAL A 267 18.75 4.56 -2.89
N PRO A 268 18.88 4.54 -1.54
CA PRO A 268 20.04 3.92 -0.87
C PRO A 268 20.16 2.44 -1.18
N GLY A 269 21.38 2.02 -1.53
CA GLY A 269 21.68 0.61 -1.83
C GLY A 269 21.21 0.15 -3.22
N VAL A 270 20.54 1.02 -3.98
CA VAL A 270 20.11 0.77 -5.36
C VAL A 270 20.87 1.69 -6.33
N THR A 271 20.70 3.00 -6.20
CA THR A 271 21.30 3.98 -7.12
C THR A 271 22.45 4.77 -6.50
N GLN A 272 22.56 4.80 -5.17
CA GLN A 272 23.64 5.45 -4.45
C GLN A 272 23.79 4.93 -3.00
N ALA A 273 24.84 5.35 -2.32
CA ALA A 273 24.95 5.24 -0.87
C ALA A 273 24.28 6.44 -0.17
N ALA A 274 23.78 6.24 1.05
CA ALA A 274 23.28 7.35 1.85
C ALA A 274 24.40 8.34 2.20
N VAL A 275 24.16 9.63 2.01
CA VAL A 275 25.07 10.74 2.33
C VAL A 275 25.18 10.86 3.85
N ARG A 276 26.35 10.57 4.41
CA ARG A 276 26.61 10.60 5.86
C ARG A 276 26.91 12.02 6.35
N PRO A 277 26.87 12.30 7.68
CA PRO A 277 27.25 13.59 8.22
C PRO A 277 28.61 14.08 7.69
N GLY A 278 28.67 15.35 7.26
CA GLY A 278 29.84 15.97 6.66
C GLY A 278 30.10 15.62 5.19
N GLN A 279 29.29 14.76 4.58
CA GLN A 279 29.39 14.40 3.16
C GLN A 279 28.39 15.18 2.31
N GLU A 280 28.62 15.16 1.00
CA GLU A 280 27.71 15.73 0.01
C GLU A 280 27.55 14.77 -1.19
N PHE A 281 26.47 14.97 -1.95
CA PHE A 281 26.19 14.31 -3.23
C PHE A 281 25.58 15.33 -4.19
N VAL A 282 25.92 15.24 -5.48
CA VAL A 282 25.42 16.15 -6.50
C VAL A 282 24.51 15.40 -7.46
N TYR A 283 23.26 15.82 -7.53
CA TYR A 283 22.29 15.37 -8.51
C TYR A 283 22.29 16.30 -9.69
N ARG A 284 22.19 15.74 -10.92
CA ARG A 284 22.09 16.55 -12.13
C ARG A 284 21.19 15.89 -13.16
N PHE A 285 20.14 16.59 -13.55
CA PHE A 285 19.18 16.10 -14.54
C PHE A 285 18.56 17.26 -15.32
N ARG A 286 17.94 16.92 -16.46
CA ARG A 286 17.27 17.90 -17.30
C ARG A 286 15.80 18.03 -16.92
N ALA A 287 15.28 19.25 -16.90
CA ALA A 287 13.87 19.56 -16.64
C ALA A 287 13.05 19.43 -17.95
N ASP A 288 12.74 18.19 -18.37
CA ASP A 288 12.02 17.93 -19.62
C ASP A 288 10.50 17.78 -19.42
N GLN A 289 10.03 17.52 -18.20
CA GLN A 289 8.64 17.27 -17.86
C GLN A 289 8.07 18.45 -17.08
N VAL A 290 7.20 19.24 -17.71
CA VAL A 290 6.45 20.31 -17.02
C VAL A 290 5.47 19.67 -16.05
N GLY A 291 5.44 20.16 -14.80
CA GLY A 291 4.50 19.60 -13.82
C GLY A 291 4.81 19.97 -12.38
N THR A 292 4.04 19.36 -11.48
CA THR A 292 4.16 19.47 -10.03
C THR A 292 4.73 18.18 -9.47
N TYR A 293 5.89 18.29 -8.83
CA TYR A 293 6.66 17.20 -8.26
C TYR A 293 7.09 17.57 -6.84
N TRP A 294 7.72 16.64 -6.15
CA TRP A 294 8.30 16.91 -4.86
C TRP A 294 9.58 16.09 -4.65
N TYR A 295 10.38 16.45 -3.70
CA TYR A 295 11.58 15.73 -3.35
C TYR A 295 11.57 15.35 -1.86
N HIS A 296 12.12 14.21 -1.54
CA HIS A 296 12.22 13.76 -0.15
C HIS A 296 13.39 12.78 0.05
N THR A 297 13.75 12.56 1.31
CA THR A 297 14.75 11.53 1.60
C THR A 297 14.19 10.13 1.38
N HIS A 298 14.97 9.27 0.73
CA HIS A 298 14.68 7.84 0.62
C HIS A 298 15.54 7.01 1.61
N SER A 299 16.46 7.64 2.35
CA SER A 299 17.19 7.02 3.44
C SER A 299 16.37 7.15 4.72
N VAL A 300 15.99 5.99 5.33
CA VAL A 300 15.09 5.94 6.50
C VAL A 300 13.83 6.78 6.22
N SER A 301 13.17 6.46 5.11
CA SER A 301 12.18 7.33 4.46
C SER A 301 10.99 7.65 5.37
N ASP A 302 10.46 6.68 6.12
CA ASP A 302 9.34 6.90 7.04
C ASP A 302 9.67 7.96 8.09
N VAL A 303 10.77 7.78 8.82
CA VAL A 303 11.18 8.74 9.86
C VAL A 303 11.60 10.06 9.23
N GLY A 304 12.39 10.03 8.15
CA GLY A 304 12.94 11.21 7.52
C GLY A 304 11.86 12.15 6.99
N VAL A 305 10.89 11.62 6.26
CA VAL A 305 9.77 12.42 5.73
C VAL A 305 8.88 12.93 6.86
N ARG A 306 8.48 12.08 7.81
CA ARG A 306 7.68 12.51 8.98
C ARG A 306 8.38 13.57 9.83
N MET A 307 9.70 13.59 9.85
CA MET A 307 10.49 14.61 10.55
C MET A 307 10.68 15.90 9.74
N GLY A 308 10.33 15.93 8.43
CA GLY A 308 10.34 17.13 7.60
C GLY A 308 11.35 17.16 6.46
N LEU A 309 12.05 16.06 6.14
CA LEU A 309 12.98 15.99 5.00
C LEU A 309 12.24 15.82 3.67
N TYR A 310 11.48 16.84 3.28
CA TYR A 310 10.79 16.93 2.01
C TYR A 310 10.70 18.40 1.54
N GLY A 311 10.43 18.59 0.24
CA GLY A 311 10.18 19.89 -0.35
C GLY A 311 9.57 19.75 -1.75
N VAL A 312 9.28 20.84 -2.41
CA VAL A 312 8.55 20.89 -3.68
C VAL A 312 9.52 21.13 -4.84
N LEU A 313 9.28 20.45 -5.96
CA LEU A 313 9.90 20.72 -7.28
C LEU A 313 8.80 21.09 -8.28
N VAL A 314 8.90 22.27 -8.88
CA VAL A 314 7.99 22.72 -9.96
C VAL A 314 8.79 22.95 -11.22
N VAL A 315 8.44 22.23 -12.27
CA VAL A 315 8.95 22.52 -13.62
C VAL A 315 7.86 23.27 -14.37
N ARG A 316 8.16 24.52 -14.76
CA ARG A 316 7.22 25.43 -15.42
C ARG A 316 7.40 25.43 -16.92
N PRO A 317 6.34 25.69 -17.70
CA PRO A 317 6.50 26.05 -19.12
C PRO A 317 7.24 27.38 -19.26
N THR A 318 7.69 27.72 -20.46
CA THR A 318 8.41 28.98 -20.74
C THR A 318 7.58 30.23 -20.49
N ALA A 319 6.24 30.13 -20.56
CA ALA A 319 5.32 31.21 -20.26
C ALA A 319 4.32 30.78 -19.17
N VAL A 320 4.29 31.52 -18.09
CA VAL A 320 3.33 31.34 -16.98
C VAL A 320 2.49 32.60 -16.87
N THR A 321 1.17 32.42 -16.74
CA THR A 321 0.23 33.54 -16.53
C THR A 321 -0.56 33.32 -15.26
N GLY A 322 -0.86 34.41 -14.56
CA GLY A 322 -1.68 34.37 -13.33
C GLY A 322 -0.90 33.99 -12.07
N VAL A 323 -1.65 33.53 -11.08
CA VAL A 323 -1.15 33.14 -9.75
C VAL A 323 -0.92 31.63 -9.71
N ASP A 324 0.26 31.22 -9.25
CA ASP A 324 0.70 29.82 -9.19
C ASP A 324 1.14 29.50 -7.75
N VAL A 325 0.36 28.71 -7.02
CA VAL A 325 0.49 28.48 -5.59
C VAL A 325 0.69 27.01 -5.30
N THR A 326 1.77 26.64 -4.60
CA THR A 326 2.00 25.30 -4.10
C THR A 326 1.41 25.09 -2.69
N VAL A 327 0.79 23.96 -2.47
CA VAL A 327 0.15 23.57 -1.21
C VAL A 327 0.61 22.17 -0.81
N PRO A 328 1.84 22.02 -0.30
CA PRO A 328 2.31 20.74 0.25
C PRO A 328 1.65 20.47 1.60
N VAL A 329 0.90 19.39 1.68
CA VAL A 329 0.19 18.95 2.90
C VAL A 329 1.01 17.92 3.64
N HIS A 330 1.25 18.16 4.93
CA HIS A 330 2.07 17.32 5.79
C HIS A 330 1.63 17.38 7.25
N THR A 331 1.91 16.33 8.00
CA THR A 331 1.70 16.28 9.46
C THR A 331 3.04 16.21 10.19
N LEU A 332 3.53 17.36 10.67
CA LEU A 332 4.77 17.46 11.42
C LEU A 332 4.52 17.38 12.93
N ALA A 333 4.95 16.30 13.59
CA ALA A 333 4.77 16.06 15.02
C ALA A 333 3.31 16.30 15.52
N GLY A 334 2.33 15.85 14.72
CA GLY A 334 0.90 16.03 14.99
C GLY A 334 0.35 17.42 14.67
N VAL A 335 1.13 18.28 14.03
CA VAL A 335 0.68 19.58 13.51
C VAL A 335 0.43 19.46 12.02
N ALA A 336 -0.80 19.74 11.58
CA ALA A 336 -1.13 19.72 10.15
C ALA A 336 -0.65 20.99 9.45
N LEU A 337 0.17 20.82 8.42
CA LEU A 337 0.71 21.87 7.54
C LEU A 337 0.04 21.83 6.15
N PRO A 338 0.06 22.93 5.38
CA PRO A 338 0.50 24.27 5.79
C PRO A 338 -0.45 24.89 6.81
N GLU A 339 0.04 25.88 7.57
CA GLU A 339 -0.83 26.71 8.37
C GLU A 339 -1.77 27.51 7.45
N PRO A 340 -2.99 27.87 7.89
CA PRO A 340 -3.92 28.67 7.10
C PRO A 340 -3.30 29.98 6.64
N ARG A 341 -3.41 30.28 5.35
CA ARG A 341 -2.96 31.55 4.77
C ARG A 341 -4.03 32.18 3.89
N THR A 342 -4.07 33.50 3.88
CA THR A 342 -4.96 34.28 3.03
C THR A 342 -4.12 35.15 2.09
N GLU A 343 -4.32 34.97 0.78
CA GLU A 343 -3.63 35.72 -0.26
C GLU A 343 -4.68 36.31 -1.21
N PRO A 344 -5.00 37.59 -1.13
CA PRO A 344 -5.97 38.20 -2.01
C PRO A 344 -5.56 38.10 -3.48
N VAL A 345 -6.52 37.74 -4.34
CA VAL A 345 -6.32 37.63 -5.80
C VAL A 345 -7.40 38.47 -6.47
N GLU A 346 -7.02 39.28 -7.45
CA GLU A 346 -7.96 40.11 -8.21
C GLU A 346 -8.90 39.25 -9.07
N ALA A 347 -10.15 39.69 -9.19
CA ALA A 347 -11.16 39.01 -9.99
C ALA A 347 -10.73 38.88 -11.46
N GLY A 348 -10.94 37.72 -12.05
CA GLY A 348 -10.56 37.40 -13.43
C GLY A 348 -9.14 36.87 -13.60
N VAL A 349 -8.28 36.98 -12.58
CA VAL A 349 -6.90 36.45 -12.65
C VAL A 349 -6.95 34.92 -12.66
N PRO A 350 -6.24 34.25 -13.60
CA PRO A 350 -6.09 32.80 -13.57
C PRO A 350 -5.30 32.34 -12.34
N VAL A 351 -5.78 31.30 -11.69
CA VAL A 351 -5.13 30.70 -10.51
C VAL A 351 -4.87 29.23 -10.75
N ARG A 352 -3.65 28.75 -10.45
CA ARG A 352 -3.30 27.34 -10.35
C ARG A 352 -2.91 27.02 -8.92
N LEU A 353 -3.62 26.08 -8.29
CA LEU A 353 -3.25 25.51 -7.00
C LEU A 353 -2.61 24.14 -7.23
N ARG A 354 -1.36 24.00 -6.84
CA ARG A 354 -0.57 22.75 -6.92
C ARG A 354 -0.65 22.03 -5.59
N LEU A 355 -1.55 21.06 -5.50
CA LEU A 355 -1.81 20.29 -4.30
C LEU A 355 -0.85 19.10 -4.26
N ILE A 356 -0.15 18.92 -3.15
CA ILE A 356 0.84 17.87 -2.97
C ILE A 356 0.57 17.18 -1.64
N ASN A 357 0.37 15.88 -1.64
CA ASN A 357 0.22 15.12 -0.41
C ASN A 357 1.56 14.46 -0.05
N THR A 358 2.25 14.98 0.94
CA THR A 358 3.53 14.47 1.44
C THR A 358 3.40 13.62 2.70
N ASP A 359 2.18 13.39 3.20
CA ASP A 359 1.89 12.44 4.26
C ASP A 359 1.83 10.99 3.75
N SER A 360 1.82 10.03 4.66
CA SER A 360 1.70 8.59 4.35
C SER A 360 0.25 8.10 4.21
N THR A 361 -0.74 9.01 4.25
CA THR A 361 -2.17 8.72 4.16
C THR A 361 -2.85 9.64 3.17
N THR A 362 -3.99 9.18 2.64
CA THR A 362 -4.81 9.94 1.69
C THR A 362 -5.52 11.08 2.40
N HIS A 363 -5.50 12.27 1.80
CA HIS A 363 -6.24 13.45 2.27
C HIS A 363 -7.36 13.83 1.31
N ARG A 364 -8.40 14.47 1.88
CA ARG A 364 -9.55 14.98 1.14
C ARG A 364 -9.44 16.48 0.96
N TYR A 365 -9.40 16.92 -0.29
CA TYR A 365 -9.31 18.33 -0.67
C TYR A 365 -10.64 18.81 -1.24
N ALA A 366 -11.05 20.03 -0.87
CA ALA A 366 -12.28 20.66 -1.35
C ALA A 366 -12.04 22.15 -1.62
N LEU A 367 -12.25 22.59 -2.86
CA LEU A 367 -12.14 24.00 -3.25
C LEU A 367 -13.54 24.62 -3.29
N ALA A 368 -13.81 25.57 -2.39
CA ALA A 368 -15.09 26.26 -2.26
C ALA A 368 -15.06 27.66 -2.86
N GLY A 369 -16.22 28.15 -3.32
CA GLY A 369 -16.41 29.52 -3.76
C GLY A 369 -16.24 29.76 -5.26
N THR A 370 -15.83 28.74 -6.03
CA THR A 370 -15.66 28.84 -7.50
C THR A 370 -15.76 27.49 -8.18
N PRO A 371 -16.27 27.42 -9.41
CA PRO A 371 -16.00 26.26 -10.28
C PRO A 371 -14.50 26.13 -10.57
N PHE A 372 -14.00 24.91 -10.62
CA PHE A 372 -12.60 24.64 -10.93
C PHE A 372 -12.45 23.45 -11.88
N ARG A 373 -11.27 23.26 -12.44
CA ARG A 373 -10.90 22.05 -13.19
C ARG A 373 -9.67 21.41 -12.56
N VAL A 374 -9.61 20.09 -12.59
CA VAL A 374 -8.36 19.36 -12.36
C VAL A 374 -7.60 19.36 -13.69
N ALA A 375 -6.54 20.16 -13.77
CA ALA A 375 -5.77 20.34 -15.00
C ALA A 375 -4.72 19.23 -15.19
N ALA A 376 -4.10 18.79 -14.09
CA ALA A 376 -3.11 17.74 -14.09
C ALA A 376 -3.22 16.85 -12.85
N ILE A 377 -2.81 15.60 -12.99
CA ILE A 377 -2.63 14.63 -11.90
C ILE A 377 -1.23 14.04 -12.05
N ASP A 378 -0.49 13.95 -10.95
CA ASP A 378 0.87 13.39 -10.88
C ASP A 378 1.82 13.95 -11.96
N GLY A 379 1.76 15.27 -12.21
CA GLY A 379 2.58 15.94 -13.22
C GLY A 379 2.06 15.80 -14.65
N SER A 380 1.07 14.95 -14.92
CA SER A 380 0.51 14.69 -16.25
C SER A 380 -0.75 15.51 -16.50
N ASP A 381 -0.78 16.32 -17.56
CA ASP A 381 -1.96 17.09 -17.96
C ASP A 381 -3.12 16.18 -18.36
N LEU A 382 -4.34 16.55 -17.94
CA LEU A 382 -5.56 15.85 -18.33
C LEU A 382 -6.10 16.37 -19.66
N HIS A 383 -6.59 15.47 -20.48
CA HIS A 383 -7.24 15.80 -21.75
C HIS A 383 -8.69 16.25 -21.49
N GLY A 384 -9.04 17.44 -21.96
CA GLY A 384 -10.41 17.98 -21.92
C GLY A 384 -11.05 18.05 -20.50
N PRO A 385 -10.35 18.59 -19.47
CA PRO A 385 -10.90 18.65 -18.13
C PRO A 385 -12.15 19.55 -18.08
N THR A 386 -13.24 19.07 -17.45
CA THR A 386 -14.50 19.78 -17.33
C THR A 386 -14.62 20.53 -16.00
N PRO A 387 -15.42 21.62 -15.92
CA PRO A 387 -15.65 22.33 -14.66
C PRO A 387 -16.31 21.42 -13.60
N LEU A 388 -15.83 21.53 -12.38
CA LEU A 388 -16.34 20.87 -11.18
C LEU A 388 -16.88 21.94 -10.23
N VAL A 389 -18.00 21.65 -9.58
CA VAL A 389 -18.61 22.47 -8.53
C VAL A 389 -18.91 21.57 -7.36
N ASP A 390 -18.72 22.05 -6.14
CA ASP A 390 -19.05 21.33 -4.91
C ASP A 390 -18.56 19.85 -4.93
N THR A 391 -17.35 19.68 -5.44
CA THR A 391 -16.72 18.37 -5.62
C THR A 391 -15.39 18.35 -4.88
N ALA A 392 -15.15 17.27 -4.14
CA ALA A 392 -13.88 17.04 -3.48
C ALA A 392 -13.00 16.11 -4.31
N VAL A 393 -11.68 16.19 -4.11
CA VAL A 393 -10.71 15.25 -4.65
C VAL A 393 -10.01 14.51 -3.50
N LEU A 394 -9.69 13.23 -3.70
CA LEU A 394 -8.84 12.47 -2.79
C LEU A 394 -7.46 12.38 -3.42
N ILE A 395 -6.46 12.81 -2.69
CA ILE A 395 -5.06 12.73 -3.13
C ILE A 395 -4.35 11.70 -2.26
N PRO A 396 -3.87 10.59 -2.85
CA PRO A 396 -3.14 9.54 -2.14
C PRO A 396 -1.81 10.07 -1.59
N ALA A 397 -1.16 9.32 -0.71
CA ALA A 397 0.21 9.61 -0.28
C ALA A 397 1.14 9.66 -1.50
N GLY A 398 1.92 10.72 -1.62
CA GLY A 398 2.78 10.98 -2.78
C GLY A 398 2.10 11.67 -3.95
N GLY A 399 0.77 11.62 -4.05
CA GLY A 399 0.01 12.16 -5.18
C GLY A 399 -0.01 13.68 -5.27
N ARG A 400 -0.21 14.19 -6.51
CA ARG A 400 -0.27 15.64 -6.80
C ARG A 400 -1.40 15.93 -7.77
N TYR A 401 -2.18 16.98 -7.47
CA TYR A 401 -3.28 17.47 -8.32
C TYR A 401 -3.13 18.96 -8.54
N ASP A 402 -3.24 19.40 -9.79
CA ASP A 402 -3.26 20.82 -10.13
C ASP A 402 -4.70 21.26 -10.39
N LEU A 403 -5.21 22.16 -9.55
CA LEU A 403 -6.53 22.77 -9.73
C LEU A 403 -6.39 24.13 -10.39
N VAL A 404 -7.20 24.40 -11.42
CA VAL A 404 -7.21 25.69 -12.12
C VAL A 404 -8.60 26.33 -12.12
N PHE A 405 -8.64 27.64 -11.90
CA PHE A 405 -9.85 28.45 -11.94
C PHE A 405 -9.53 29.92 -12.27
N SER A 406 -10.52 30.71 -12.64
CA SER A 406 -10.41 32.17 -12.66
C SER A 406 -10.93 32.72 -11.34
N ALA A 407 -10.16 33.56 -10.66
CA ALA A 407 -10.55 34.12 -9.38
C ALA A 407 -11.87 34.87 -9.51
N PRO A 408 -12.93 34.55 -8.76
CA PRO A 408 -14.16 35.34 -8.71
C PRO A 408 -13.98 36.59 -7.83
N ALA A 409 -14.97 37.49 -7.84
CA ALA A 409 -15.01 38.63 -6.92
C ALA A 409 -15.28 38.20 -5.45
N THR A 410 -15.81 36.99 -5.24
CA THR A 410 -16.08 36.42 -3.92
C THR A 410 -14.88 35.59 -3.44
N PRO A 411 -14.69 35.45 -2.11
CA PRO A 411 -13.59 34.62 -1.58
C PRO A 411 -13.68 33.16 -2.02
N VAL A 412 -12.51 32.59 -2.34
CA VAL A 412 -12.31 31.18 -2.62
C VAL A 412 -11.50 30.57 -1.48
N ALA A 413 -11.81 29.33 -1.09
CA ALA A 413 -11.04 28.64 -0.06
C ALA A 413 -10.79 27.19 -0.40
N LEU A 414 -9.57 26.74 -0.15
CA LEU A 414 -9.15 25.34 -0.19
C LEU A 414 -9.17 24.75 1.23
N PHE A 415 -9.87 23.65 1.36
CA PHE A 415 -9.94 22.87 2.60
C PHE A 415 -9.25 21.52 2.42
N VAL A 416 -8.52 21.10 3.44
CA VAL A 416 -7.95 19.75 3.56
C VAL A 416 -8.52 19.10 4.83
N ASP A 417 -9.21 17.98 4.67
CA ASP A 417 -9.93 17.28 5.75
C ASP A 417 -10.82 18.20 6.60
N GLY A 418 -11.46 19.17 5.94
CA GLY A 418 -12.35 20.16 6.55
C GLY A 418 -11.65 21.38 7.18
N ARG A 419 -10.30 21.43 7.19
CA ARG A 419 -9.52 22.58 7.66
C ARG A 419 -9.17 23.49 6.48
N ALA A 420 -9.48 24.77 6.55
CA ALA A 420 -9.00 25.75 5.55
C ALA A 420 -7.47 25.85 5.60
N VAL A 421 -6.82 25.76 4.44
CA VAL A 421 -5.35 25.85 4.31
C VAL A 421 -4.92 27.03 3.43
N TYR A 422 -5.79 27.45 2.51
CA TYR A 422 -5.57 28.59 1.62
C TYR A 422 -6.90 29.30 1.36
N SER A 423 -6.88 30.64 1.28
CA SER A 423 -8.05 31.42 0.88
C SER A 423 -7.65 32.71 0.17
N THR A 424 -8.57 33.24 -0.66
CA THR A 424 -8.40 34.57 -1.29
C THR A 424 -9.06 35.71 -0.48
N GLY A 425 -9.74 35.37 0.62
CA GLY A 425 -10.41 36.31 1.52
C GLY A 425 -11.07 35.60 2.71
N PRO A 426 -11.86 36.29 3.53
CA PRO A 426 -12.56 35.71 4.66
C PRO A 426 -13.51 34.58 4.21
N VAL A 427 -13.46 33.43 4.87
CA VAL A 427 -14.24 32.22 4.53
C VAL A 427 -15.20 31.84 5.62
N SER A 428 -16.41 31.41 5.22
CA SER A 428 -17.35 30.66 6.05
C SER A 428 -17.00 29.16 6.02
N ALA A 429 -17.53 28.40 6.99
CA ALA A 429 -17.21 26.97 7.16
C ALA A 429 -17.38 26.13 5.88
N ALA A 430 -16.47 25.16 5.69
CA ALA A 430 -16.51 24.20 4.59
C ALA A 430 -17.64 23.20 4.72
N THR A 431 -18.11 22.69 3.60
CA THR A 431 -18.96 21.50 3.55
C THR A 431 -18.09 20.24 3.40
N THR A 432 -18.27 19.27 4.29
CA THR A 432 -17.58 17.98 4.23
C THR A 432 -18.36 16.94 3.43
N ALA A 433 -19.57 17.26 2.98
CA ALA A 433 -20.51 16.32 2.36
C ALA A 433 -20.47 16.26 0.83
N TRP A 434 -19.55 16.97 0.17
CA TRP A 434 -19.45 16.98 -1.29
C TRP A 434 -19.06 15.62 -1.86
N PRO A 435 -19.58 15.22 -3.03
CA PRO A 435 -19.16 14.02 -3.71
C PRO A 435 -17.66 14.07 -4.02
N VAL A 436 -17.05 12.89 -4.10
CA VAL A 436 -15.65 12.76 -4.46
C VAL A 436 -15.54 12.50 -5.96
N LEU A 437 -14.64 13.20 -6.63
CA LEU A 437 -14.30 12.98 -8.02
C LEU A 437 -13.83 11.55 -8.24
N ASP A 438 -14.39 10.85 -9.24
CA ASP A 438 -13.80 9.61 -9.76
C ASP A 438 -12.92 9.95 -10.98
N PRO A 439 -11.58 9.93 -10.85
CA PRO A 439 -10.68 10.31 -11.93
C PRO A 439 -10.75 9.38 -13.14
N LEU A 440 -11.25 8.13 -12.98
CA LEU A 440 -11.39 7.19 -14.10
C LEU A 440 -12.40 7.66 -15.17
N THR A 441 -13.31 8.55 -14.82
CA THR A 441 -14.37 9.03 -15.70
C THR A 441 -14.27 10.51 -16.02
N TYR A 442 -13.27 11.20 -15.48
CA TYR A 442 -13.12 12.64 -15.62
C TYR A 442 -12.31 13.03 -16.86
N GLY A 443 -12.72 14.11 -17.52
CA GLY A 443 -12.08 14.65 -18.73
C GLY A 443 -12.53 13.96 -20.02
N GLY A 444 -11.84 14.27 -21.09
CA GLY A 444 -12.13 13.76 -22.44
C GLY A 444 -11.46 12.41 -22.72
N ALA A 445 -12.18 11.47 -23.25
CA ALA A 445 -11.64 10.17 -23.64
C ALA A 445 -10.56 10.30 -24.73
N SER A 446 -9.57 9.41 -24.68
CA SER A 446 -8.58 9.24 -25.73
C SER A 446 -8.21 7.75 -25.85
N ALA A 447 -7.61 7.38 -26.97
CA ALA A 447 -7.23 5.99 -27.22
C ALA A 447 -6.11 5.53 -26.29
N VAL A 448 -6.24 4.33 -25.75
CA VAL A 448 -5.17 3.64 -25.02
C VAL A 448 -4.12 3.18 -26.03
N PRO A 449 -2.82 3.47 -25.83
CA PRO A 449 -1.78 3.22 -26.82
C PRO A 449 -1.43 1.75 -27.05
N TRP A 450 -1.94 0.82 -26.20
CA TRP A 450 -1.58 -0.60 -26.24
C TRP A 450 -2.79 -1.51 -26.34
N SER A 451 -2.69 -2.52 -27.23
CA SER A 451 -3.65 -3.64 -27.32
C SER A 451 -3.06 -4.98 -26.86
N ARG A 452 -1.73 -5.00 -26.63
CA ARG A 452 -0.97 -6.18 -26.16
C ARG A 452 0.14 -5.73 -25.24
N PHE A 453 0.56 -6.64 -24.35
CA PHE A 453 1.64 -6.42 -23.39
C PHE A 453 2.72 -7.48 -23.59
N ASP A 454 3.99 -7.04 -23.52
CA ASP A 454 5.15 -7.90 -23.65
C ASP A 454 5.45 -8.60 -22.31
N ARG A 455 5.09 -7.92 -21.20
CA ARG A 455 5.23 -8.41 -19.82
C ARG A 455 3.96 -8.12 -19.04
N GLU A 456 3.56 -9.10 -18.23
CA GLU A 456 2.44 -8.94 -17.29
C GLU A 456 2.87 -9.47 -15.92
N PHE A 457 2.64 -8.67 -14.87
CA PHE A 457 2.94 -9.03 -13.50
C PHE A 457 1.70 -8.84 -12.63
N THR A 458 1.51 -9.76 -11.67
CA THR A 458 0.48 -9.63 -10.65
C THR A 458 1.16 -9.38 -9.30
N LEU A 459 0.78 -8.30 -8.64
CA LEU A 459 1.29 -7.88 -7.34
C LEU A 459 0.14 -7.98 -6.32
N VAL A 460 0.17 -9.00 -5.47
CA VAL A 460 -0.85 -9.22 -4.44
C VAL A 460 -0.33 -8.68 -3.12
N LEU A 461 -0.88 -7.54 -2.71
CA LEU A 461 -0.54 -6.84 -1.48
C LEU A 461 -1.26 -7.48 -0.30
N ASP A 462 -0.51 -7.91 0.70
CA ASP A 462 -1.03 -8.63 1.86
C ASP A 462 -0.16 -8.36 3.10
N ARG A 463 -0.38 -9.15 4.13
CA ARG A 463 0.43 -9.21 5.35
C ARG A 463 0.79 -10.64 5.66
N GLY A 464 1.93 -10.86 6.29
CA GLY A 464 2.38 -12.18 6.67
C GLY A 464 3.43 -12.15 7.78
N LEU A 465 3.80 -13.34 8.26
CA LEU A 465 4.93 -13.50 9.16
C LEU A 465 6.24 -13.50 8.37
N ASP A 466 7.12 -12.59 8.73
CA ASP A 466 8.53 -12.63 8.35
C ASP A 466 9.32 -13.32 9.47
N LEU A 467 9.98 -14.43 9.12
CA LEU A 467 10.73 -15.30 10.05
C LEU A 467 12.25 -15.15 9.92
N ARG A 468 12.74 -14.18 9.14
CA ARG A 468 14.19 -13.99 8.89
C ARG A 468 14.97 -13.45 10.08
N GLY A 469 14.30 -12.77 11.01
CA GLY A 469 14.91 -12.26 12.24
C GLY A 469 14.97 -13.28 13.38
N LEU A 470 15.61 -12.92 14.49
CA LEU A 470 15.62 -13.72 15.72
C LEU A 470 14.21 -13.91 16.30
N LEU A 471 13.30 -12.97 16.05
CA LEU A 471 11.90 -13.02 16.45
C LEU A 471 11.03 -12.86 15.21
N PRO A 472 9.91 -13.62 15.13
CA PRO A 472 8.92 -13.41 14.09
C PRO A 472 8.40 -11.97 14.14
N ARG A 473 8.30 -11.31 12.97
CA ARG A 473 7.66 -10.00 12.84
C ARG A 473 6.50 -10.07 11.85
N TYR A 474 5.50 -9.23 12.05
CA TYR A 474 4.40 -9.08 11.10
C TYR A 474 4.82 -8.07 10.03
N ALA A 475 4.94 -8.53 8.81
CA ALA A 475 5.42 -7.74 7.68
C ALA A 475 4.31 -7.43 6.67
N HIS A 476 4.51 -6.39 5.88
CA HIS A 476 3.74 -6.13 4.68
C HIS A 476 4.39 -6.87 3.52
N THR A 477 3.58 -7.63 2.77
CA THR A 477 4.10 -8.56 1.76
C THR A 477 3.55 -8.26 0.37
N VAL A 478 4.32 -8.62 -0.65
CA VAL A 478 3.87 -8.72 -2.04
C VAL A 478 4.07 -10.17 -2.48
N ASN A 479 3.00 -10.80 -2.96
CA ASN A 479 3.02 -12.22 -3.36
C ASN A 479 3.54 -13.16 -2.26
N GLY A 480 3.28 -12.82 -0.99
CA GLY A 480 3.66 -13.61 0.18
C GLY A 480 5.11 -13.43 0.65
N ALA A 481 5.90 -12.60 -0.01
CA ALA A 481 7.26 -12.26 0.38
C ALA A 481 7.35 -10.81 0.88
N ALA A 482 8.33 -10.52 1.72
CA ALA A 482 8.68 -9.17 2.16
C ALA A 482 10.11 -8.84 1.68
N ASP A 483 10.38 -7.55 1.46
CA ASP A 483 11.73 -7.08 1.11
C ASP A 483 12.80 -7.66 2.07
N PRO A 484 13.95 -8.14 1.57
CA PRO A 484 14.44 -8.15 0.18
C PRO A 484 14.07 -9.40 -0.66
N ASP A 485 13.21 -10.30 -0.17
CA ASP A 485 12.94 -11.60 -0.82
C ASP A 485 11.83 -11.51 -1.88
N ILE A 486 11.29 -10.31 -2.18
CA ILE A 486 10.31 -10.14 -3.25
C ILE A 486 11.05 -10.20 -4.59
N PRO A 487 10.71 -11.15 -5.49
CA PRO A 487 11.38 -11.24 -6.80
C PRO A 487 11.20 -9.95 -7.61
N PRO A 488 12.26 -9.42 -8.24
CA PRO A 488 12.18 -8.23 -9.07
C PRO A 488 11.31 -8.49 -10.31
N GLN A 489 10.65 -7.43 -10.80
CA GLN A 489 9.94 -7.44 -12.08
C GLN A 489 10.94 -7.12 -13.18
N VAL A 490 11.35 -8.13 -13.96
CA VAL A 490 12.36 -7.98 -15.00
C VAL A 490 11.70 -7.63 -16.33
N VAL A 491 12.11 -6.52 -16.91
CA VAL A 491 11.62 -5.99 -18.20
C VAL A 491 12.79 -5.71 -19.14
N ARG A 492 12.48 -5.46 -20.42
CA ARG A 492 13.45 -4.98 -21.43
C ARG A 492 13.08 -3.59 -21.87
N LEU A 493 14.06 -2.83 -22.30
CA LEU A 493 13.83 -1.51 -22.90
C LEU A 493 12.86 -1.63 -24.09
N GLY A 494 11.79 -0.86 -24.05
CA GLY A 494 10.73 -0.84 -25.04
C GLY A 494 9.55 -1.77 -24.76
N ASP A 495 9.61 -2.67 -23.76
CA ASP A 495 8.48 -3.53 -23.40
C ASP A 495 7.25 -2.70 -23.04
N ALA A 496 6.08 -3.11 -23.52
CA ALA A 496 4.79 -2.71 -22.97
C ALA A 496 4.47 -3.60 -21.77
N VAL A 497 4.42 -3.02 -20.58
CA VAL A 497 4.30 -3.73 -19.31
C VAL A 497 2.93 -3.49 -18.71
N LYS A 498 2.26 -4.55 -18.23
CA LYS A 498 1.03 -4.45 -17.44
C LYS A 498 1.25 -4.95 -16.02
N PHE A 499 0.81 -4.17 -15.04
CA PHE A 499 0.66 -4.61 -13.65
C PHE A 499 -0.81 -4.83 -13.31
N THR A 500 -1.10 -5.96 -12.68
CA THR A 500 -2.36 -6.20 -11.95
C THR A 500 -2.03 -6.12 -10.45
N ILE A 501 -2.50 -5.07 -9.78
CA ILE A 501 -2.20 -4.81 -8.37
C ILE A 501 -3.45 -5.06 -7.55
N VAL A 502 -3.35 -6.00 -6.61
CA VAL A 502 -4.47 -6.51 -5.82
C VAL A 502 -4.22 -6.27 -4.35
N ASN A 503 -5.14 -5.63 -3.65
CA ASN A 503 -5.04 -5.50 -2.20
C ASN A 503 -6.01 -6.45 -1.50
N ARG A 504 -5.48 -7.49 -0.87
CA ARG A 504 -6.25 -8.40 -0.03
C ARG A 504 -6.10 -8.15 1.48
N SER A 505 -5.29 -7.16 1.86
CA SER A 505 -5.18 -6.69 3.24
C SER A 505 -6.40 -5.86 3.66
N GLN A 506 -6.48 -5.49 4.95
CA GLN A 506 -7.56 -4.66 5.49
C GLN A 506 -7.20 -3.17 5.59
N ILE A 507 -6.10 -2.75 4.97
CA ILE A 507 -5.62 -1.36 5.00
C ILE A 507 -5.32 -0.86 3.59
N VAL A 508 -5.30 0.45 3.42
CA VAL A 508 -4.94 1.09 2.15
C VAL A 508 -3.43 1.02 1.94
N HIS A 509 -3.02 0.73 0.70
CA HIS A 509 -1.64 0.82 0.26
C HIS A 509 -1.56 1.84 -0.88
N PRO A 510 -1.09 3.08 -0.62
CA PRO A 510 -0.71 3.99 -1.69
C PRO A 510 0.46 3.38 -2.45
N TRP A 511 0.28 3.07 -3.73
CA TRP A 511 1.29 2.40 -4.54
C TRP A 511 2.05 3.41 -5.37
N HIS A 512 3.38 3.28 -5.46
CA HIS A 512 4.26 4.19 -6.17
C HIS A 512 5.32 3.43 -6.97
N LEU A 513 5.56 3.85 -8.20
CA LEU A 513 6.61 3.35 -9.09
C LEU A 513 7.56 4.49 -9.46
N HIS A 514 8.84 4.31 -9.18
CA HIS A 514 9.90 5.26 -9.52
C HIS A 514 10.18 5.29 -11.02
N GLY A 515 10.55 6.48 -11.52
CA GLY A 515 11.07 6.70 -12.86
C GLY A 515 10.12 6.39 -14.01
N HIS A 516 8.85 6.14 -13.73
CA HIS A 516 7.80 5.83 -14.70
C HIS A 516 6.44 6.31 -14.25
N HIS A 517 5.60 6.69 -15.21
CA HIS A 517 4.17 6.88 -14.99
C HIS A 517 3.39 5.70 -15.58
N VAL A 518 2.38 5.22 -14.87
CA VAL A 518 1.51 4.15 -15.32
C VAL A 518 0.17 4.69 -15.82
N LEU A 519 -0.28 4.24 -16.98
CA LEU A 519 -1.61 4.50 -17.50
C LEU A 519 -2.61 3.56 -16.83
N VAL A 520 -3.64 4.11 -16.22
CA VAL A 520 -4.73 3.31 -15.63
C VAL A 520 -5.60 2.73 -16.73
N LEU A 521 -5.71 1.40 -16.76
CA LEU A 521 -6.59 0.65 -17.67
C LEU A 521 -7.95 0.39 -17.05
N SER A 522 -7.95 -0.12 -15.80
CA SER A 522 -9.16 -0.40 -15.05
C SER A 522 -8.93 -0.40 -13.54
N ARG A 523 -10.02 -0.23 -12.77
CA ARG A 523 -10.10 -0.49 -11.33
C ARG A 523 -11.37 -1.28 -11.03
N ASN A 524 -11.24 -2.47 -10.44
CA ASN A 524 -12.36 -3.36 -10.10
C ASN A 524 -13.24 -3.65 -11.32
N ASP A 525 -12.64 -4.07 -12.43
CA ASP A 525 -13.27 -4.34 -13.75
C ASP A 525 -13.95 -3.11 -14.41
N ARG A 526 -13.87 -1.93 -13.79
CA ARG A 526 -14.34 -0.67 -14.40
C ARG A 526 -13.21 -0.01 -15.17
N ARG A 527 -13.33 0.02 -16.48
CA ARG A 527 -12.36 0.67 -17.36
C ARG A 527 -12.31 2.18 -17.11
N ALA A 528 -11.11 2.76 -17.25
CA ALA A 528 -10.96 4.21 -17.35
C ALA A 528 -11.61 4.67 -18.68
N THR A 529 -12.52 5.64 -18.60
CA THR A 529 -13.29 6.15 -19.76
C THR A 529 -13.17 7.66 -19.93
N GLY A 530 -12.53 8.34 -19.01
CA GLY A 530 -12.22 9.76 -19.07
C GLY A 530 -10.92 10.06 -19.83
N SER A 531 -10.22 11.10 -19.41
CA SER A 531 -8.86 11.40 -19.87
C SER A 531 -7.94 10.19 -19.63
N PRO A 532 -6.98 9.91 -20.51
CA PRO A 532 -5.89 9.00 -20.16
C PRO A 532 -5.29 9.42 -18.83
N LEU A 533 -5.36 8.52 -17.86
CA LEU A 533 -4.97 8.79 -16.48
C LEU A 533 -3.59 8.20 -16.24
N TRP A 534 -2.57 9.04 -16.29
CA TRP A 534 -1.19 8.70 -15.99
C TRP A 534 -0.88 9.04 -14.53
N LEU A 535 -0.46 8.04 -13.76
CA LEU A 535 -0.18 8.16 -12.32
C LEU A 535 1.20 7.59 -12.02
N ASP A 536 1.84 8.12 -10.99
CA ASP A 536 2.95 7.46 -10.32
C ASP A 536 2.57 6.99 -8.91
N SER A 537 1.47 7.55 -8.35
CA SER A 537 1.00 7.25 -7.00
C SER A 537 -0.53 7.09 -6.95
N PHE A 538 -1.02 5.97 -6.42
CA PHE A 538 -2.47 5.71 -6.32
C PHE A 538 -2.83 4.76 -5.18
N ASP A 539 -4.00 4.99 -4.55
CA ASP A 539 -4.53 4.15 -3.49
C ASP A 539 -5.01 2.80 -4.00
N VAL A 540 -4.44 1.72 -3.50
CA VAL A 540 -5.00 0.38 -3.62
C VAL A 540 -5.72 0.06 -2.31
N ARG A 541 -7.06 0.23 -2.30
CA ARG A 541 -7.90 0.03 -1.10
C ARG A 541 -8.17 -1.44 -0.86
N PRO A 542 -8.57 -1.83 0.36
CA PRO A 542 -8.97 -3.21 0.65
C PRO A 542 -9.95 -3.76 -0.38
N GLY A 543 -9.57 -4.86 -1.04
CA GLY A 543 -10.36 -5.50 -2.08
C GLY A 543 -10.25 -4.88 -3.47
N ASP A 544 -9.46 -3.82 -3.67
CA ASP A 544 -9.24 -3.25 -5.00
C ASP A 544 -8.33 -4.13 -5.85
N VAL A 545 -8.64 -4.12 -7.14
CA VAL A 545 -7.85 -4.67 -8.24
C VAL A 545 -7.63 -3.56 -9.25
N TRP A 546 -6.38 -3.14 -9.42
CA TRP A 546 -5.98 -2.17 -10.44
C TRP A 546 -5.27 -2.86 -11.58
N GLU A 547 -5.63 -2.53 -12.80
CA GLU A 547 -4.83 -2.83 -13.98
C GLU A 547 -4.24 -1.54 -14.51
N VAL A 548 -2.91 -1.49 -14.57
CA VAL A 548 -2.15 -0.33 -15.03
C VAL A 548 -1.07 -0.77 -16.00
N ALA A 549 -0.66 0.11 -16.91
CA ALA A 549 0.35 -0.22 -17.91
C ALA A 549 1.30 0.94 -18.17
N PHE A 550 2.52 0.62 -18.57
CA PHE A 550 3.52 1.61 -18.95
C PHE A 550 4.44 1.06 -20.05
N ARG A 551 5.21 1.94 -20.67
CA ARG A 551 6.32 1.55 -21.51
C ARG A 551 7.59 1.57 -20.69
N ALA A 552 8.35 0.50 -20.76
CA ALA A 552 9.67 0.42 -20.16
C ALA A 552 10.66 1.22 -21.02
N ASP A 553 10.79 2.53 -20.78
CA ASP A 553 11.59 3.45 -21.58
C ASP A 553 12.64 4.23 -20.77
N ASN A 554 12.71 4.00 -19.47
CA ASN A 554 13.72 4.56 -18.57
C ASN A 554 14.56 3.43 -17.95
N PRO A 555 15.68 3.02 -18.55
CA PRO A 555 16.43 1.86 -18.12
C PRO A 555 17.10 2.05 -16.76
N GLY A 556 17.11 0.98 -15.94
CA GLY A 556 17.70 1.01 -14.61
C GLY A 556 17.12 -0.03 -13.67
N MET A 557 17.39 0.15 -12.37
CA MET A 557 16.72 -0.53 -11.28
C MET A 557 15.92 0.48 -10.46
N TRP A 558 14.60 0.31 -10.43
CA TRP A 558 13.66 1.27 -9.88
C TRP A 558 12.92 0.69 -8.68
N ALA A 559 12.78 1.47 -7.62
CA ALA A 559 11.91 1.09 -6.52
C ALA A 559 10.44 1.10 -6.98
N ASN A 560 9.69 0.10 -6.52
CA ASN A 560 8.26 -0.08 -6.75
C ASN A 560 7.67 -0.49 -5.41
N HIS A 561 6.96 0.42 -4.72
CA HIS A 561 6.68 0.24 -3.31
C HIS A 561 5.38 0.90 -2.84
N CYS A 562 4.95 0.55 -1.63
CA CYS A 562 3.89 1.26 -0.94
C CYS A 562 4.39 2.63 -0.44
N HIS A 563 3.68 3.72 -0.77
CA HIS A 563 4.05 5.07 -0.31
C HIS A 563 3.49 5.43 1.09
N ASN A 564 2.81 4.53 1.77
CA ASN A 564 2.86 4.54 3.22
C ASN A 564 4.24 4.03 3.63
N LEU A 565 5.13 4.95 3.96
CA LEU A 565 6.56 4.66 4.10
C LEU A 565 6.85 3.68 5.24
N ALA A 566 6.01 3.65 6.29
CA ALA A 566 6.10 2.64 7.35
C ALA A 566 5.78 1.22 6.81
N HIS A 567 4.85 1.10 5.85
CA HIS A 567 4.57 -0.18 5.20
C HIS A 567 5.72 -0.61 4.27
N ALA A 568 6.32 0.35 3.56
CA ALA A 568 7.50 0.10 2.73
C ALA A 568 8.66 -0.46 3.57
N GLU A 569 9.02 0.23 4.66
CA GLU A 569 10.07 -0.22 5.58
C GLU A 569 9.72 -1.54 6.30
N ALA A 570 8.43 -1.85 6.46
CA ALA A 570 7.97 -3.12 7.02
C ALA A 570 7.90 -4.26 5.98
N GLY A 571 8.45 -4.07 4.77
CA GLY A 571 8.66 -5.13 3.79
C GLY A 571 7.93 -4.97 2.44
N MET A 572 7.16 -3.87 2.20
CA MET A 572 6.42 -3.68 0.95
C MET A 572 7.21 -2.80 -0.04
N THR A 573 8.44 -3.22 -0.31
CA THR A 573 9.34 -2.63 -1.31
C THR A 573 9.85 -3.72 -2.23
N LEU A 574 9.77 -3.50 -3.53
CA LEU A 574 10.27 -4.38 -4.56
C LEU A 574 10.90 -3.56 -5.69
N HIS A 575 11.47 -4.23 -6.72
CA HIS A 575 12.22 -3.54 -7.75
C HIS A 575 11.71 -3.90 -9.14
N LEU A 576 11.53 -2.88 -9.98
CA LEU A 576 11.45 -3.02 -11.44
C LEU A 576 12.89 -2.96 -11.97
N MET A 577 13.28 -3.94 -12.78
CA MET A 577 14.65 -4.06 -13.24
C MET A 577 14.70 -4.30 -14.74
N TYR A 578 15.61 -3.59 -15.41
CA TYR A 578 15.87 -3.78 -16.82
C TYR A 578 16.98 -4.82 -17.04
N SER A 579 16.78 -5.72 -18.03
CA SER A 579 17.73 -6.76 -18.45
C SER A 579 18.29 -6.52 -19.84
#